data_7653fbf2495331069b222d634a783d2b
#
_entry.id   7653fbf2495331069b222d634a783d2b
#
_cell.length_a   1.000
_cell.length_b   1.000
_cell.length_c   1.000
_cell.angle_alpha   90.00
_cell.angle_beta   90.00
_cell.angle_gamma   90.00
#
_symmetry.space_group_name_H-M   'P 1'
#
loop_
_entity.id
_entity.type
_entity.pdbx_description
1 polymer ?
#
loop_
_entity_poly.entity_id
_entity_poly.type
_entity_poly.pdbx_seq_one_letter_code
_entity_poly.pdbx_strand_id
1 'polypeptide(L)'
;DCIDSVTPKLNLIIAAKRKGVKVISSMGAGGKMQAAKVKVSDISKTENCFLARTIKRRLKEVKIDKGVKVVFSSEIQDESSLKTTDGKNFKKSFYGTNSYMPGLFGLYAAETVIRYLLNRD
;
A
#
# COMPACT_ATOMS: atom_id res chain seq x y z
N ASP A 1 -6.14 5.77 -2.44
CA ASP A 1 -6.53 4.35 -2.45
C ASP A 1 -6.10 3.67 -1.16
N CYS A 2 -7.03 3.00 -0.51
CA CYS A 2 -6.76 2.17 0.67
C CYS A 2 -7.37 0.78 0.55
N ILE A 3 -7.55 0.30 -0.68
CA ILE A 3 -8.13 -1.02 -0.95
C ILE A 3 -7.13 -2.09 -0.52
N ASP A 4 -7.60 -3.11 0.20
CA ASP A 4 -6.76 -4.18 0.71
C ASP A 4 -6.75 -5.42 -0.21
N SER A 5 -7.68 -5.53 -1.14
CA SER A 5 -7.74 -6.61 -2.12
C SER A 5 -6.92 -6.28 -3.37
N VAL A 6 -6.15 -7.25 -3.87
CA VAL A 6 -5.18 -7.05 -4.96
C VAL A 6 -5.84 -6.58 -6.26
N THR A 7 -6.81 -7.32 -6.78
CA THR A 7 -7.41 -7.03 -8.09
C THR A 7 -8.11 -5.67 -8.16
N PRO A 8 -9.00 -5.30 -7.22
CA PRO A 8 -9.61 -3.97 -7.23
C PRO A 8 -8.58 -2.84 -7.07
N LYS A 9 -7.57 -3.05 -6.23
CA LYS A 9 -6.48 -2.09 -6.03
C LYS A 9 -5.70 -1.86 -7.32
N LEU A 10 -5.32 -2.92 -8.00
CA LEU A 10 -4.63 -2.85 -9.29
C LEU A 10 -5.48 -2.11 -10.33
N ASN A 11 -6.76 -2.44 -10.44
CA ASN A 11 -7.65 -1.81 -11.40
C ASN A 11 -7.72 -0.30 -11.19
N LEU A 12 -7.82 0.14 -9.93
CA LEU A 12 -7.84 1.57 -9.59
C LEU A 12 -6.52 2.26 -9.96
N ILE A 13 -5.39 1.68 -9.58
CA ILE A 13 -4.06 2.26 -9.87
C ILE A 13 -3.83 2.35 -11.38
N ILE A 14 -4.12 1.28 -12.12
CA ILE A 14 -3.96 1.24 -13.58
C ILE A 14 -4.86 2.28 -14.25
N ALA A 15 -6.12 2.38 -13.83
CA ALA A 15 -7.05 3.37 -14.39
C ALA A 15 -6.56 4.80 -14.13
N ALA A 16 -6.09 5.10 -12.92
CA ALA A 16 -5.53 6.41 -12.58
C ALA A 16 -4.31 6.73 -13.46
N LYS A 17 -3.39 5.78 -13.60
CA LYS A 17 -2.19 5.95 -14.43
C LYS A 17 -2.55 6.21 -15.90
N ARG A 18 -3.46 5.44 -16.47
CA ARG A 18 -3.89 5.60 -17.87
C ARG A 18 -4.56 6.94 -18.13
N LYS A 19 -5.27 7.47 -17.15
CA LYS A 19 -5.95 8.77 -17.26
C LYS A 19 -5.08 9.95 -16.81
N GLY A 20 -3.84 9.72 -16.43
CA GLY A 20 -2.96 10.78 -15.94
C GLY A 20 -3.40 11.38 -14.59
N VAL A 21 -4.23 10.69 -13.84
CA VAL A 21 -4.71 11.14 -12.52
C VAL A 21 -3.66 10.74 -11.46
N LYS A 22 -3.31 11.69 -10.60
CA LYS A 22 -2.42 11.42 -9.47
C LYS A 22 -3.11 10.50 -8.47
N VAL A 23 -2.37 9.55 -7.90
CA VAL A 23 -2.87 8.62 -6.90
C VAL A 23 -1.81 8.41 -5.83
N ILE A 24 -2.25 8.32 -4.58
CA ILE A 24 -1.46 7.78 -3.46
C ILE A 24 -2.14 6.49 -3.03
N SER A 25 -1.39 5.40 -2.92
CA SER A 25 -1.93 4.10 -2.58
C SER A 25 -1.35 3.63 -1.25
N SER A 26 -2.22 3.27 -0.31
CA SER A 26 -1.82 2.72 0.97
C SER A 26 -1.57 1.23 0.85
N MET A 27 -0.41 0.77 1.30
CA MET A 27 -0.08 -0.65 1.35
C MET A 27 -0.55 -1.28 2.66
N GLY A 28 -0.15 -2.51 2.94
CA GLY A 28 -0.61 -3.26 4.10
C GLY A 28 0.04 -2.82 5.41
N ALA A 29 -0.79 -2.59 6.44
CA ALA A 29 -0.36 -2.28 7.80
C ALA A 29 -0.36 -3.51 8.73
N GLY A 30 -0.86 -4.65 8.27
CA GLY A 30 -0.92 -5.87 9.06
C GLY A 30 0.46 -6.40 9.43
N GLY A 31 0.62 -6.88 10.66
CA GLY A 31 1.89 -7.37 11.17
C GLY A 31 2.93 -6.29 11.43
N LYS A 32 2.56 -5.03 11.42
CA LYS A 32 3.43 -3.87 11.64
C LYS A 32 3.10 -3.19 12.97
N MET A 33 4.12 -2.77 13.71
CA MET A 33 3.97 -2.12 15.01
C MET A 33 4.79 -0.85 15.17
N GLN A 34 5.80 -0.64 14.33
CA GLN A 34 6.75 0.46 14.47
C GLN A 34 6.33 1.66 13.61
N ALA A 35 5.74 2.67 14.24
CA ALA A 35 5.32 3.90 13.57
C ALA A 35 6.46 4.58 12.79
N ALA A 36 7.67 4.57 13.35
CA ALA A 36 8.83 5.21 12.74
C ALA A 36 9.30 4.56 11.42
N LYS A 37 8.80 3.36 11.10
CA LYS A 37 9.13 2.66 9.85
C LYS A 37 8.16 2.97 8.70
N VAL A 38 7.11 3.75 8.95
CA VAL A 38 6.15 4.16 7.91
C VAL A 38 6.79 5.23 7.03
N LYS A 39 6.65 5.05 5.73
CA LYS A 39 7.26 5.91 4.70
C LYS A 39 6.31 6.15 3.54
N VAL A 40 6.55 7.25 2.83
CA VAL A 40 5.97 7.51 1.52
C VAL A 40 7.08 7.42 0.48
N SER A 41 6.87 6.62 -0.55
CA SER A 41 7.86 6.47 -1.64
C SER A 41 7.19 6.05 -2.94
N ASP A 42 7.98 5.94 -4.00
CA ASP A 42 7.55 5.24 -5.21
C ASP A 42 7.43 3.75 -4.93
N ILE A 43 6.46 3.08 -5.58
CA ILE A 43 6.24 1.65 -5.38
C ILE A 43 7.47 0.80 -5.73
N SER A 44 8.31 1.27 -6.65
CA SER A 44 9.54 0.57 -7.03
C SER A 44 10.55 0.45 -5.87
N LYS A 45 10.43 1.30 -4.86
CA LYS A 45 11.35 1.37 -3.71
C LYS A 45 10.79 0.72 -2.45
N THR A 46 9.67 0.02 -2.54
CA THR A 46 9.08 -0.66 -1.38
C THR A 46 9.83 -1.93 -1.01
N GLU A 47 9.84 -2.24 0.28
CA GLU A 47 10.46 -3.43 0.85
C GLU A 47 9.62 -3.95 2.02
N ASN A 48 9.79 -5.22 2.35
CA ASN A 48 9.19 -5.87 3.52
C ASN A 48 7.66 -5.75 3.61
N CYS A 49 6.98 -5.65 2.46
CA CYS A 49 5.52 -5.59 2.40
C CYS A 49 5.01 -6.54 1.31
N PHE A 50 4.27 -7.57 1.70
CA PHE A 50 3.76 -8.57 0.76
C PHE A 50 2.76 -7.98 -0.23
N LEU A 51 1.86 -7.12 0.24
CA LEU A 51 0.89 -6.45 -0.64
C LEU A 51 1.60 -5.59 -1.68
N ALA A 52 2.56 -4.76 -1.26
CA ALA A 52 3.33 -3.93 -2.16
C ALA A 52 4.12 -4.77 -3.18
N ARG A 53 4.70 -5.89 -2.75
CA ARG A 53 5.43 -6.81 -3.64
C ARG A 53 4.51 -7.39 -4.71
N THR A 54 3.33 -7.82 -4.33
CA THR A 54 2.33 -8.38 -5.27
C THR A 54 1.86 -7.32 -6.24
N ILE A 55 1.50 -6.13 -5.76
CA ILE A 55 1.06 -5.01 -6.60
C ILE A 55 2.17 -4.61 -7.58
N LYS A 56 3.39 -4.46 -7.09
CA LYS A 56 4.57 -4.11 -7.91
C LYS A 56 4.80 -5.12 -9.04
N ARG A 57 4.75 -6.42 -8.73
CA ARG A 57 4.90 -7.49 -9.72
C ARG A 57 3.81 -7.42 -10.79
N ARG A 58 2.55 -7.28 -10.37
CA ARG A 58 1.41 -7.23 -11.27
C ARG A 58 1.40 -5.97 -12.14
N LEU A 59 1.85 -4.85 -11.61
CA LEU A 59 2.01 -3.61 -12.39
C LEU A 59 3.08 -3.76 -13.48
N LYS A 60 4.17 -4.48 -13.22
CA LYS A 60 5.18 -4.76 -14.24
C LYS A 60 4.63 -5.55 -15.42
N GLU A 61 3.68 -6.45 -15.20
CA GLU A 61 3.03 -7.21 -16.28
C GLU A 61 2.31 -6.30 -17.29
N VAL A 62 1.88 -5.11 -16.86
CA VAL A 62 1.27 -4.10 -17.72
C VAL A 62 2.22 -2.92 -17.99
N LYS A 63 3.53 -3.14 -17.85
CA LYS A 63 4.60 -2.17 -18.13
C LYS A 63 4.55 -0.90 -17.26
N ILE A 64 4.06 -1.01 -16.05
CA ILE A 64 4.11 0.04 -15.03
C ILE A 64 5.10 -0.42 -13.94
N ASP A 65 6.34 0.08 -13.97
CA ASP A 65 7.39 -0.31 -13.03
C ASP A 65 7.73 0.80 -12.03
N LYS A 66 7.26 2.02 -12.25
CA LYS A 66 7.48 3.19 -11.39
C LYS A 66 6.39 4.26 -11.60
N GLY A 67 6.44 5.31 -10.79
CA GLY A 67 5.52 6.44 -10.93
C GLY A 67 4.19 6.23 -10.19
N VAL A 68 4.15 5.32 -9.23
CA VAL A 68 3.00 5.13 -8.32
C VAL A 68 3.47 5.42 -6.90
N LYS A 69 2.94 6.48 -6.31
CA LYS A 69 3.29 6.87 -4.94
C LYS A 69 2.50 6.03 -3.94
N VAL A 70 3.18 5.49 -2.93
CA VAL A 70 2.58 4.61 -1.93
C VAL A 70 2.98 4.98 -0.52
N VAL A 71 2.11 4.64 0.45
CA VAL A 71 2.44 4.61 1.87
C VAL A 71 2.70 3.17 2.26
N PHE A 72 3.84 2.89 2.86
CA PHE A 72 4.19 1.54 3.30
C PHE A 72 5.07 1.58 4.55
N SER A 73 5.25 0.44 5.20
CA SER A 73 6.21 0.29 6.29
C SER A 73 7.35 -0.64 5.86
N SER A 74 8.58 -0.22 6.11
CA SER A 74 9.77 -1.03 5.87
C SER A 74 10.03 -2.07 6.98
N GLU A 75 9.21 -2.07 8.03
CA GLU A 75 9.28 -3.06 9.10
C GLU A 75 9.06 -4.47 8.57
N ILE A 76 9.80 -5.44 9.10
CA ILE A 76 9.56 -6.86 8.81
C ILE A 76 8.28 -7.28 9.54
N GLN A 77 7.34 -7.85 8.79
CA GLN A 77 6.06 -8.27 9.36
C GLN A 77 6.24 -9.39 10.41
N ASP A 78 5.49 -9.27 11.49
CA ASP A 78 5.42 -10.31 12.50
C ASP A 78 4.57 -11.48 11.97
N GLU A 79 5.23 -12.55 11.58
CA GLU A 79 4.58 -13.74 11.03
C GLU A 79 3.67 -14.45 12.04
N SER A 80 3.89 -14.25 13.34
CA SER A 80 3.03 -14.83 14.38
C SER A 80 1.60 -14.30 14.32
N SER A 81 1.40 -13.14 13.73
CA SER A 81 0.08 -12.54 13.54
C SER A 81 -0.64 -12.96 12.25
N LEU A 82 0.01 -13.79 11.41
CA LEU A 82 -0.57 -14.26 10.16
C LEU A 82 -1.66 -15.31 10.44
N LYS A 83 -2.82 -15.10 9.84
CA LYS A 83 -3.94 -16.06 9.88
C LYS A 83 -4.42 -16.37 8.47
N THR A 84 -4.77 -17.64 8.23
CA THR A 84 -5.38 -18.06 6.97
C THR A 84 -6.91 -17.93 7.05
N THR A 85 -7.52 -17.54 5.92
CA THR A 85 -8.97 -17.49 5.79
C THR A 85 -9.49 -18.73 5.06
N ASP A 86 -10.80 -18.92 5.09
CA ASP A 86 -11.48 -20.01 4.36
C ASP A 86 -11.53 -19.79 2.84
N GLY A 87 -10.96 -18.70 2.34
CA GLY A 87 -10.91 -18.37 0.91
C GLY A 87 -12.22 -17.92 0.28
N LYS A 88 -13.29 -17.75 1.06
CA LYS A 88 -14.60 -17.30 0.56
C LYS A 88 -14.62 -15.83 0.14
N ASN A 89 -13.75 -15.02 0.72
CA ASN A 89 -13.49 -13.64 0.32
C ASN A 89 -12.16 -13.62 -0.41
N PHE A 90 -11.90 -12.67 -1.29
CA PHE A 90 -10.71 -12.56 -2.14
C PHE A 90 -9.36 -12.59 -1.38
N LYS A 91 -9.36 -12.82 -0.08
CA LYS A 91 -8.21 -12.91 0.81
C LYS A 91 -8.01 -14.34 1.30
N LYS A 92 -6.83 -14.92 1.02
CA LYS A 92 -6.44 -16.25 1.51
C LYS A 92 -5.81 -16.21 2.91
N SER A 93 -5.26 -15.06 3.31
CA SER A 93 -4.61 -14.87 4.61
C SER A 93 -4.63 -13.40 5.01
N PHE A 94 -4.48 -13.11 6.29
CA PHE A 94 -4.33 -11.75 6.80
C PHE A 94 -3.43 -11.71 8.02
N TYR A 95 -2.79 -10.57 8.26
CA TYR A 95 -2.06 -10.27 9.48
C TYR A 95 -2.96 -9.57 10.48
N GLY A 96 -2.73 -9.79 11.78
CA GLY A 96 -3.32 -8.95 12.81
C GLY A 96 -2.87 -7.50 12.65
N THR A 97 -3.75 -6.55 12.95
CA THR A 97 -3.49 -5.12 12.80
C THR A 97 -3.84 -4.40 14.10
N ASN A 98 -2.97 -3.52 14.57
CA ASN A 98 -3.28 -2.66 15.71
C ASN A 98 -4.01 -1.39 15.25
N SER A 99 -4.50 -0.60 16.22
CA SER A 99 -5.37 0.55 15.92
C SER A 99 -4.62 1.75 15.34
N TYR A 100 -3.37 1.98 15.72
CA TYR A 100 -2.65 3.20 15.30
C TYR A 100 -1.96 3.08 13.93
N MET A 101 -1.56 1.90 13.49
CA MET A 101 -0.83 1.75 12.22
C MET A 101 -1.66 2.13 10.99
N PRO A 102 -2.92 1.65 10.82
CA PRO A 102 -3.75 2.11 9.72
C PRO A 102 -4.05 3.61 9.78
N GLY A 103 -4.28 4.15 10.98
CA GLY A 103 -4.47 5.58 11.18
C GLY A 103 -3.28 6.40 10.72
N LEU A 104 -2.06 5.95 11.08
CA LEU A 104 -0.83 6.59 10.67
C LEU A 104 -0.64 6.54 9.14
N PHE A 105 -0.95 5.41 8.50
CA PHE A 105 -0.92 5.29 7.04
C PHE A 105 -1.84 6.32 6.38
N GLY A 106 -3.05 6.48 6.92
CA GLY A 106 -4.01 7.49 6.44
C GLY A 106 -3.50 8.92 6.60
N LEU A 107 -2.87 9.24 7.71
CA LEU A 107 -2.29 10.57 7.96
C LEU A 107 -1.13 10.87 7.00
N TYR A 108 -0.25 9.92 6.72
CA TYR A 108 0.81 10.09 5.73
C TYR A 108 0.25 10.29 4.32
N ALA A 109 -0.81 9.55 3.97
CA ALA A 109 -1.49 9.75 2.69
C ALA A 109 -2.12 11.15 2.60
N ALA A 110 -2.79 11.60 3.65
CA ALA A 110 -3.39 12.94 3.72
C ALA A 110 -2.33 14.04 3.59
N GLU A 111 -1.23 13.94 4.32
CA GLU A 111 -0.10 14.88 4.21
C GLU A 111 0.38 14.97 2.76
N THR A 112 0.60 13.84 2.12
CA THR A 112 1.09 13.78 0.74
C THR A 112 0.14 14.49 -0.23
N VAL A 113 -1.16 14.26 -0.12
CA VAL A 113 -2.17 14.89 -0.98
C VAL A 113 -2.24 16.40 -0.73
N ILE A 114 -2.30 16.81 0.54
CA ILE A 114 -2.41 18.23 0.91
C ILE A 114 -1.18 19.00 0.41
N ARG A 115 0.02 18.48 0.64
CA ARG A 115 1.25 19.12 0.19
C ARG A 115 1.30 19.24 -1.33
N TYR A 116 0.88 18.20 -2.04
CA TYR A 116 0.78 18.24 -3.50
C TYR A 116 -0.18 19.33 -3.98
N LEU A 117 -1.38 19.40 -3.39
CA LEU A 117 -2.37 20.42 -3.77
C LEU A 117 -1.94 21.85 -3.44
N LEU A 118 -1.11 22.02 -2.41
CA LEU A 118 -0.52 23.31 -2.03
C LEU A 118 0.79 23.63 -2.75
N ASN A 119 1.25 22.78 -3.68
CA ASN A 119 2.56 22.89 -4.35
C ASN A 119 3.71 23.01 -3.36
N ARG A 120 3.69 22.21 -2.29
CA ARG A 120 4.70 22.22 -1.20
C ARG A 120 5.36 20.84 -1.04
N ASP A 121 5.70 20.25 -2.13
CA ASP A 121 6.40 18.96 -2.11
C ASP A 121 7.80 19.05 -1.50
#